data_cebd177e3582422af2afa39aeb18494a
#
_entry.id   cebd177e3582422af2afa39aeb18494a
#
_cell.length_a   1.000
_cell.length_b   1.000
_cell.length_c   1.000
_cell.angle_alpha   90.00
_cell.angle_beta   90.00
_cell.angle_gamma   90.00
#
_symmetry.space_group_name_H-M   'P 1'
#
loop_
_entity.id
_entity.type
_entity.pdbx_description
1 polymer ?
#
loop_
_entity_poly.entity_id
_entity_poly.type
_entity_poly.pdbx_seq_one_letter_code
_entity_poly.pdbx_strand_id
1 'polypeptide(L)'
;MAKRPGIFPTFFLSGFECSTFLWKDRKRRDLVEETQHRRHAIEDYGVLRDLGIAVAREGIPWPLVDRGGEYDFSPIDPLIEAMNRSKVLPIWDLCHYGYPDDLDPFDEAFTRRFADYCRAAARSVVPRLRGPHFFTPINEITFFAYCGGEWGWVAPYRNTREDRFKFRVELCKAAIAGVKAIREVEPAARMVHIDPLVQVVAPRDRPDQAEAAHHETYVDTFLAWDIICGRERPELGGSPEVLDIVGANNYSFGQMEYREHGPHQALAPGDDRVKPLCDLLRLVWERYHRPMIIGETSGMGQGRAAWLKDVMEESLAAVSEGMDLHGICLFPAVDMPDWHTGKWLNNGICDLRDEGGVLRRIPHVPYVEELRRWQKELNRVTALDEDPFSDPVELQDVIDAAARLRKVPDRDWS
;
A
#
# COMPACT_ATOMS: atom_id res chain seq x y z
N MET A 1 32.06 0.56 5.93
CA MET A 1 30.78 0.92 6.56
C MET A 1 30.09 -0.36 6.96
N ALA A 2 29.41 -0.41 8.12
CA ALA A 2 28.63 -1.59 8.46
C ALA A 2 27.48 -1.75 7.46
N LYS A 3 27.30 -2.97 6.95
CA LYS A 3 26.20 -3.31 6.04
C LYS A 3 24.88 -3.00 6.72
N ARG A 4 23.95 -2.31 6.05
CA ARG A 4 22.59 -2.09 6.55
C ARG A 4 21.73 -3.22 6.01
N PRO A 5 21.20 -4.13 6.85
CA PRO A 5 20.29 -5.16 6.40
C PRO A 5 19.00 -4.54 5.89
N GLY A 6 18.47 -5.06 4.78
CA GLY A 6 17.16 -4.70 4.30
C GLY A 6 16.07 -5.17 5.28
N ILE A 7 14.91 -4.52 5.24
CA ILE A 7 13.74 -4.92 6.05
C ILE A 7 13.07 -6.16 5.45
N PHE A 8 13.09 -6.28 4.12
CA PHE A 8 12.44 -7.34 3.38
C PHE A 8 13.44 -8.22 2.63
N PRO A 9 13.12 -9.47 2.37
CA PRO A 9 13.98 -10.39 1.62
C PRO A 9 14.17 -10.02 0.16
N THR A 10 13.26 -9.21 -0.42
CA THR A 10 13.34 -8.71 -1.80
C THR A 10 13.05 -7.22 -1.86
N PHE A 11 13.68 -6.51 -2.82
CA PHE A 11 13.39 -5.08 -3.03
C PHE A 11 12.05 -4.85 -3.74
N PHE A 12 11.68 -5.75 -4.66
CA PHE A 12 10.33 -5.76 -5.23
C PHE A 12 9.41 -6.59 -4.35
N LEU A 13 8.31 -5.97 -3.97
CA LEU A 13 7.17 -6.54 -3.29
C LEU A 13 5.99 -6.54 -4.25
N SER A 14 4.91 -7.23 -3.91
CA SER A 14 3.63 -7.10 -4.60
C SER A 14 2.48 -7.13 -3.61
N GLY A 15 1.25 -7.22 -4.09
CA GLY A 15 0.08 -7.33 -3.24
C GLY A 15 -1.17 -7.65 -4.04
N PHE A 16 -2.18 -8.09 -3.34
CA PHE A 16 -3.49 -8.40 -3.94
C PHE A 16 -4.50 -7.37 -3.46
N GLU A 17 -5.34 -6.89 -4.39
CA GLU A 17 -6.43 -5.99 -4.02
C GLU A 17 -7.39 -6.73 -3.10
N CYS A 18 -7.45 -6.29 -1.85
CA CYS A 18 -8.14 -6.99 -0.77
C CYS A 18 -9.26 -6.16 -0.11
N SER A 19 -9.65 -5.07 -0.75
CA SER A 19 -10.70 -4.22 -0.21
C SER A 19 -12.05 -4.93 -0.12
N THR A 20 -12.74 -4.70 1.02
CA THR A 20 -14.01 -5.35 1.36
C THR A 20 -14.92 -4.33 2.00
N PHE A 21 -15.62 -3.54 1.21
CA PHE A 21 -16.37 -2.35 1.68
C PHE A 21 -17.84 -2.34 1.25
N LEU A 22 -18.66 -1.59 1.95
CA LEU A 22 -20.01 -1.24 1.51
C LEU A 22 -19.94 -0.06 0.54
N TRP A 23 -20.29 -0.30 -0.73
CA TRP A 23 -20.35 0.74 -1.75
C TRP A 23 -21.57 1.66 -1.57
N LYS A 24 -21.62 2.77 -2.29
CA LYS A 24 -22.72 3.76 -2.22
C LYS A 24 -24.12 3.20 -2.46
N ASP A 25 -24.25 2.04 -3.12
CA ASP A 25 -25.50 1.31 -3.30
C ASP A 25 -25.83 0.37 -2.13
N ARG A 26 -25.07 0.44 -1.05
CA ARG A 26 -25.19 -0.39 0.16
C ARG A 26 -24.89 -1.87 -0.06
N LYS A 27 -24.29 -2.24 -1.19
CA LYS A 27 -23.82 -3.59 -1.42
C LYS A 27 -22.36 -3.73 -1.03
N ARG A 28 -22.03 -4.86 -0.41
CA ARG A 28 -20.65 -5.18 -0.11
C ARG A 28 -19.92 -5.60 -1.38
N ARG A 29 -18.76 -4.99 -1.59
CA ARG A 29 -17.76 -5.43 -2.57
C ARG A 29 -16.71 -6.26 -1.82
N ASP A 30 -16.27 -7.34 -2.39
CA ASP A 30 -15.13 -8.17 -1.93
C ASP A 30 -14.22 -8.41 -3.13
N LEU A 31 -13.16 -7.62 -3.23
CA LEU A 31 -12.28 -7.64 -4.40
C LEU A 31 -11.46 -8.94 -4.48
N VAL A 32 -11.22 -9.60 -3.34
CA VAL A 32 -10.60 -10.93 -3.31
C VAL A 32 -11.48 -11.98 -4.00
N GLU A 33 -12.80 -11.90 -3.80
CA GLU A 33 -13.76 -12.77 -4.47
C GLU A 33 -13.96 -12.37 -5.95
N GLU A 34 -14.05 -11.08 -6.23
CA GLU A 34 -14.23 -10.57 -7.60
C GLU A 34 -13.04 -10.92 -8.51
N THR A 35 -11.82 -10.93 -7.99
CA THR A 35 -10.60 -11.38 -8.70
C THR A 35 -10.38 -12.89 -8.64
N GLN A 36 -11.22 -13.61 -7.88
CA GLN A 36 -11.08 -15.03 -7.57
C GLN A 36 -9.73 -15.38 -6.91
N HIS A 37 -9.07 -14.41 -6.25
CA HIS A 37 -7.76 -14.61 -5.66
C HIS A 37 -7.76 -15.73 -4.62
N ARG A 38 -8.75 -15.78 -3.73
CA ARG A 38 -8.84 -16.85 -2.72
C ARG A 38 -8.85 -18.26 -3.35
N ARG A 39 -9.53 -18.40 -4.50
CA ARG A 39 -9.61 -19.66 -5.25
C ARG A 39 -8.28 -20.01 -5.96
N HIS A 40 -7.55 -18.99 -6.40
CA HIS A 40 -6.32 -19.14 -7.16
C HIS A 40 -5.06 -18.83 -6.33
N ALA A 41 -5.15 -18.77 -5.00
CA ALA A 41 -4.08 -18.32 -4.13
C ALA A 41 -2.75 -19.06 -4.38
N ILE A 42 -2.77 -20.38 -4.54
CA ILE A 42 -1.56 -21.18 -4.81
C ILE A 42 -0.92 -20.78 -6.16
N GLU A 43 -1.72 -20.55 -7.19
CA GLU A 43 -1.26 -20.09 -8.51
C GLU A 43 -0.69 -18.65 -8.40
N ASP A 44 -1.43 -17.75 -7.78
CA ASP A 44 -1.06 -16.33 -7.65
C ASP A 44 0.24 -16.13 -6.86
N TYR A 45 0.38 -16.82 -5.74
CA TYR A 45 1.63 -16.81 -4.95
C TYR A 45 2.78 -17.54 -5.66
N GLY A 46 2.47 -18.60 -6.44
CA GLY A 46 3.43 -19.25 -7.32
C GLY A 46 4.01 -18.32 -8.36
N VAL A 47 3.16 -17.51 -9.00
CA VAL A 47 3.59 -16.46 -9.97
C VAL A 47 4.52 -15.45 -9.30
N LEU A 48 4.19 -14.96 -8.11
CA LEU A 48 5.06 -14.00 -7.39
C LEU A 48 6.43 -14.62 -7.11
N ARG A 49 6.46 -15.87 -6.65
CA ARG A 49 7.70 -16.61 -6.41
C ARG A 49 8.53 -16.77 -7.68
N ASP A 50 7.91 -17.15 -8.80
CA ASP A 50 8.58 -17.32 -10.10
C ASP A 50 9.13 -15.99 -10.65
N LEU A 51 8.53 -14.85 -10.22
CA LEU A 51 9.00 -13.51 -10.51
C LEU A 51 10.07 -13.02 -9.51
N GLY A 52 10.50 -13.84 -8.55
CA GLY A 52 11.49 -13.45 -7.54
C GLY A 52 10.96 -12.43 -6.53
N ILE A 53 9.66 -12.42 -6.27
CA ILE A 53 8.99 -11.57 -5.27
C ILE A 53 8.66 -12.45 -4.06
N ALA A 54 9.27 -12.12 -2.91
CA ALA A 54 9.13 -12.90 -1.68
C ALA A 54 8.28 -12.21 -0.60
N VAL A 55 7.66 -11.07 -0.91
CA VAL A 55 6.76 -10.35 0.00
C VAL A 55 5.52 -9.90 -0.74
N ALA A 56 4.34 -10.14 -0.17
CA ALA A 56 3.08 -9.68 -0.72
C ALA A 56 2.19 -9.04 0.33
N ARG A 57 1.55 -7.93 0.00
CA ARG A 57 0.44 -7.40 0.80
C ARG A 57 -0.79 -8.25 0.58
N GLU A 58 -1.49 -8.56 1.68
CA GLU A 58 -2.62 -9.48 1.69
C GLU A 58 -3.64 -9.08 2.75
N GLY A 59 -4.92 -9.23 2.47
CA GLY A 59 -5.99 -8.77 3.34
C GLY A 59 -6.54 -9.82 4.29
N ILE A 60 -6.80 -9.41 5.54
CA ILE A 60 -7.74 -10.10 6.42
C ILE A 60 -9.04 -9.28 6.41
N PRO A 61 -10.12 -9.78 5.78
CA PRO A 61 -11.33 -9.00 5.57
C PRO A 61 -12.13 -8.84 6.87
N TRP A 62 -11.83 -7.80 7.66
CA TRP A 62 -12.46 -7.56 8.96
C TRP A 62 -13.98 -7.77 8.97
N PRO A 63 -14.78 -7.17 8.03
CA PRO A 63 -16.22 -7.32 8.06
C PRO A 63 -16.71 -8.75 7.75
N LEU A 64 -15.85 -9.61 7.21
CA LEU A 64 -16.20 -11.01 6.90
C LEU A 64 -15.76 -12.00 7.98
N VAL A 65 -14.73 -11.66 8.76
CA VAL A 65 -14.22 -12.54 9.82
C VAL A 65 -14.81 -12.22 11.19
N ASP A 66 -15.29 -11.00 11.40
CA ASP A 66 -15.89 -10.55 12.67
C ASP A 66 -17.39 -10.81 12.70
N ARG A 67 -17.83 -11.62 13.64
CA ARG A 67 -19.23 -12.01 13.86
C ARG A 67 -19.75 -11.45 15.19
N GLY A 68 -19.78 -10.11 15.32
CA GLY A 68 -20.24 -9.48 16.56
C GLY A 68 -19.21 -9.58 17.70
N GLY A 69 -17.91 -9.66 17.40
CA GLY A 69 -16.82 -9.83 18.36
C GLY A 69 -16.35 -11.27 18.52
N GLU A 70 -16.99 -12.24 17.85
CA GLU A 70 -16.46 -13.58 17.64
C GLU A 70 -15.81 -13.63 16.25
N TYR A 71 -14.63 -14.26 16.15
CA TYR A 71 -13.82 -14.20 14.95
C TYR A 71 -13.67 -15.55 14.26
N ASP A 72 -14.05 -15.62 12.98
CA ASP A 72 -13.82 -16.77 12.10
C ASP A 72 -12.77 -16.41 11.04
N PHE A 73 -11.56 -16.91 11.20
CA PHE A 73 -10.45 -16.69 10.26
C PHE A 73 -10.35 -17.75 9.16
N SER A 74 -11.30 -18.66 9.03
CA SER A 74 -11.29 -19.68 7.97
C SER A 74 -11.21 -19.10 6.55
N PRO A 75 -11.72 -17.90 6.23
CA PRO A 75 -11.57 -17.32 4.90
C PRO A 75 -10.12 -17.10 4.44
N ILE A 76 -9.15 -17.00 5.36
CA ILE A 76 -7.74 -16.80 5.01
C ILE A 76 -6.92 -18.09 4.98
N ASP A 77 -7.50 -19.24 5.30
CA ASP A 77 -6.77 -20.52 5.30
C ASP A 77 -6.11 -20.87 3.95
N PRO A 78 -6.79 -20.70 2.79
CA PRO A 78 -6.16 -20.93 1.49
C PRO A 78 -4.97 -19.99 1.20
N LEU A 79 -5.04 -18.74 1.69
CA LEU A 79 -3.98 -17.75 1.53
C LEU A 79 -2.74 -18.14 2.34
N ILE A 80 -2.92 -18.53 3.60
CA ILE A 80 -1.82 -19.01 4.45
C ILE A 80 -1.18 -20.29 3.88
N GLU A 81 -1.98 -21.21 3.35
CA GLU A 81 -1.43 -22.40 2.68
C GLU A 81 -0.56 -22.00 1.48
N ALA A 82 -1.04 -21.09 0.64
CA ALA A 82 -0.32 -20.58 -0.52
C ALA A 82 0.99 -19.89 -0.15
N MET A 83 0.97 -19.03 0.87
CA MET A 83 2.15 -18.34 1.42
C MET A 83 3.22 -19.34 1.89
N ASN A 84 2.82 -20.33 2.69
CA ASN A 84 3.74 -21.36 3.18
C ASN A 84 4.36 -22.20 2.07
N ARG A 85 3.59 -22.56 1.04
CA ARG A 85 4.07 -23.32 -0.12
C ARG A 85 5.06 -22.51 -0.96
N SER A 86 4.74 -21.24 -1.20
CA SER A 86 5.53 -20.36 -2.06
C SER A 86 6.66 -19.66 -1.30
N LYS A 87 6.71 -19.76 0.02
CA LYS A 87 7.65 -19.04 0.90
C LYS A 87 7.60 -17.53 0.66
N VAL A 88 6.40 -16.97 0.48
CA VAL A 88 6.17 -15.53 0.35
C VAL A 88 5.63 -14.99 1.67
N LEU A 89 6.28 -13.96 2.22
CA LEU A 89 5.86 -13.29 3.45
C LEU A 89 4.67 -12.35 3.18
N PRO A 90 3.65 -12.36 4.04
CA PRO A 90 2.61 -11.33 3.96
C PRO A 90 3.01 -10.03 4.69
N ILE A 91 2.52 -8.91 4.16
CA ILE A 91 2.19 -7.73 4.94
C ILE A 91 0.67 -7.74 5.07
N TRP A 92 0.17 -8.00 6.27
CA TRP A 92 -1.27 -8.18 6.50
C TRP A 92 -2.01 -6.84 6.56
N ASP A 93 -2.88 -6.56 5.59
CA ASP A 93 -3.83 -5.47 5.65
C ASP A 93 -5.03 -5.87 6.50
N LEU A 94 -5.22 -5.23 7.66
CA LEU A 94 -6.28 -5.58 8.59
C LEU A 94 -7.59 -4.83 8.32
N CYS A 95 -7.51 -3.67 7.70
CA CYS A 95 -8.67 -2.92 7.24
C CYS A 95 -8.36 -2.21 5.91
N HIS A 96 -8.88 -2.77 4.82
CA HIS A 96 -8.80 -2.18 3.49
C HIS A 96 -10.20 -1.68 3.10
N TYR A 97 -10.56 -0.49 3.62
CA TYR A 97 -11.80 0.27 3.43
C TYR A 97 -13.10 -0.37 3.95
N GLY A 98 -13.01 -1.47 4.71
CA GLY A 98 -14.20 -2.15 5.21
C GLY A 98 -14.14 -2.50 6.68
N TYR A 99 -15.29 -2.38 7.35
CA TYR A 99 -15.52 -2.74 8.75
C TYR A 99 -16.88 -3.40 8.91
N PRO A 100 -17.18 -4.06 10.07
CA PRO A 100 -18.47 -4.67 10.35
C PRO A 100 -19.64 -3.67 10.28
N ASP A 101 -20.77 -4.11 9.71
CA ASP A 101 -21.92 -3.25 9.42
C ASP A 101 -22.64 -2.73 10.68
N ASP A 102 -22.41 -3.38 11.81
CA ASP A 102 -22.99 -3.03 13.12
C ASP A 102 -22.20 -1.94 13.87
N LEU A 103 -21.09 -1.44 13.30
CA LEU A 103 -20.24 -0.43 13.92
C LEU A 103 -20.44 0.96 13.30
N ASP A 104 -20.50 1.97 14.16
CA ASP A 104 -20.32 3.36 13.76
C ASP A 104 -18.86 3.76 14.06
N PRO A 105 -18.08 4.20 13.05
CA PRO A 105 -16.69 4.60 13.26
C PRO A 105 -16.51 5.83 14.17
N PHE A 106 -17.58 6.57 14.44
CA PHE A 106 -17.56 7.71 15.36
C PHE A 106 -17.83 7.32 16.83
N ASP A 107 -18.15 6.05 17.10
CA ASP A 107 -18.33 5.55 18.46
C ASP A 107 -17.04 4.95 19.01
N GLU A 108 -16.80 5.08 20.32
CA GLU A 108 -15.67 4.45 21.01
C GLU A 108 -15.63 2.93 20.87
N ALA A 109 -16.77 2.30 20.62
CA ALA A 109 -16.88 0.87 20.36
C ALA A 109 -16.08 0.45 19.13
N PHE A 110 -16.00 1.30 18.11
CA PHE A 110 -15.24 1.04 16.88
C PHE A 110 -13.75 0.80 17.19
N THR A 111 -13.12 1.74 17.89
CA THR A 111 -11.69 1.63 18.25
C THR A 111 -11.40 0.39 19.11
N ARG A 112 -12.27 0.09 20.10
CA ARG A 112 -12.09 -1.10 20.94
C ARG A 112 -12.20 -2.38 20.13
N ARG A 113 -13.26 -2.49 19.31
CA ARG A 113 -13.52 -3.68 18.48
C ARG A 113 -12.42 -3.88 17.44
N PHE A 114 -11.90 -2.81 16.86
CA PHE A 114 -10.76 -2.90 15.96
C PHE A 114 -9.50 -3.41 16.67
N ALA A 115 -9.19 -2.92 17.86
CA ALA A 115 -8.05 -3.41 18.65
C ALA A 115 -8.21 -4.90 19.02
N ASP A 116 -9.43 -5.33 19.42
CA ASP A 116 -9.71 -6.74 19.73
C ASP A 116 -9.57 -7.63 18.48
N TYR A 117 -10.07 -7.16 17.33
CA TYR A 117 -9.88 -7.83 16.05
C TYR A 117 -8.39 -7.93 15.68
N CYS A 118 -7.61 -6.85 15.76
CA CYS A 118 -6.17 -6.86 15.50
C CYS A 118 -5.44 -7.87 16.38
N ARG A 119 -5.78 -7.94 17.67
CA ARG A 119 -5.24 -8.94 18.60
C ARG A 119 -5.58 -10.37 18.19
N ALA A 120 -6.84 -10.60 17.81
CA ALA A 120 -7.32 -11.90 17.36
C ALA A 120 -6.65 -12.31 16.03
N ALA A 121 -6.52 -11.39 15.08
CA ALA A 121 -5.83 -11.60 13.82
C ALA A 121 -4.36 -12.00 14.04
N ALA A 122 -3.63 -11.24 14.87
CA ALA A 122 -2.25 -11.57 15.20
C ALA A 122 -2.13 -12.96 15.84
N ARG A 123 -3.00 -13.31 16.79
CA ARG A 123 -3.04 -14.67 17.39
C ARG A 123 -3.33 -15.76 16.37
N SER A 124 -4.12 -15.45 15.33
CA SER A 124 -4.43 -16.40 14.28
C SER A 124 -3.28 -16.63 13.32
N VAL A 125 -2.58 -15.55 12.87
CA VAL A 125 -1.62 -15.66 11.76
C VAL A 125 -0.18 -15.90 12.23
N VAL A 126 0.26 -15.34 13.36
CA VAL A 126 1.64 -15.44 13.84
C VAL A 126 2.11 -16.89 14.00
N PRO A 127 1.37 -17.79 14.67
CA PRO A 127 1.84 -19.17 14.84
C PRO A 127 1.79 -20.03 13.54
N ARG A 128 1.18 -19.52 12.48
CA ARG A 128 0.93 -20.24 11.22
C ARG A 128 1.93 -19.93 10.12
N LEU A 129 2.74 -18.89 10.32
CA LEU A 129 3.71 -18.38 9.33
C LEU A 129 5.09 -18.29 9.96
N ARG A 130 6.12 -18.47 9.15
CA ARG A 130 7.52 -18.33 9.56
C ARG A 130 8.06 -16.96 9.14
N GLY A 131 9.05 -16.46 9.89
CA GLY A 131 9.76 -15.22 9.57
C GLY A 131 9.22 -14.00 10.33
N PRO A 132 9.66 -12.81 9.98
CA PRO A 132 9.14 -11.57 10.56
C PRO A 132 7.67 -11.34 10.18
N HIS A 133 6.93 -10.73 11.09
CA HIS A 133 5.50 -10.45 10.89
C HIS A 133 5.27 -8.97 10.62
N PHE A 134 4.62 -8.66 9.50
CA PHE A 134 4.30 -7.31 9.06
C PHE A 134 2.79 -7.09 9.02
N PHE A 135 2.35 -5.91 9.47
CA PHE A 135 0.94 -5.54 9.48
C PHE A 135 0.75 -4.10 9.01
N THR A 136 -0.28 -3.90 8.22
CA THR A 136 -0.88 -2.59 7.93
C THR A 136 -2.21 -2.53 8.70
N PRO A 137 -2.30 -1.80 9.82
CA PRO A 137 -3.53 -1.77 10.59
C PRO A 137 -4.72 -1.27 9.79
N ILE A 138 -4.60 -0.11 9.14
CA ILE A 138 -5.61 0.44 8.23
C ILE A 138 -4.89 0.97 7.00
N ASN A 139 -5.29 0.47 5.82
CA ASN A 139 -4.78 0.94 4.55
C ASN A 139 -5.35 2.31 4.19
N GLU A 140 -4.49 3.21 3.71
CA GLU A 140 -4.84 4.53 3.17
C GLU A 140 -5.89 5.29 3.99
N ILE A 141 -5.58 5.57 5.25
CA ILE A 141 -6.47 6.31 6.16
C ILE A 141 -6.96 7.60 5.51
N THR A 142 -6.06 8.33 4.82
CA THR A 142 -6.39 9.58 4.13
C THR A 142 -7.41 9.35 3.01
N PHE A 143 -7.18 8.37 2.12
CA PHE A 143 -8.11 8.07 1.04
C PHE A 143 -9.44 7.53 1.55
N PHE A 144 -9.40 6.65 2.56
CA PHE A 144 -10.62 6.14 3.20
C PHE A 144 -11.45 7.26 3.81
N ALA A 145 -10.80 8.25 4.44
CA ALA A 145 -11.48 9.42 4.97
C ALA A 145 -12.12 10.29 3.88
N TYR A 146 -11.50 10.42 2.72
CA TYR A 146 -12.13 11.06 1.55
C TYR A 146 -13.34 10.28 1.07
N CYS A 147 -13.18 8.98 0.81
CA CYS A 147 -14.25 8.14 0.25
C CYS A 147 -15.46 8.04 1.17
N GLY A 148 -15.25 7.85 2.46
CA GLY A 148 -16.33 7.64 3.44
C GLY A 148 -16.80 8.93 4.13
N GLY A 149 -15.90 9.91 4.30
CA GLY A 149 -16.15 11.13 5.07
C GLY A 149 -16.59 12.32 4.22
N GLU A 150 -16.09 12.46 2.98
CA GLU A 150 -16.40 13.63 2.14
C GLU A 150 -17.15 13.28 0.86
N TRP A 151 -16.80 12.17 0.18
CA TRP A 151 -17.43 11.85 -1.10
C TRP A 151 -18.64 10.92 -0.97
N GLY A 152 -18.82 10.28 0.17
CA GLY A 152 -19.93 9.38 0.42
C GLY A 152 -19.96 8.14 -0.47
N TRP A 153 -18.80 7.71 -0.99
CA TRP A 153 -18.71 6.53 -1.87
C TRP A 153 -18.82 5.22 -1.11
N VAL A 154 -18.26 5.20 0.10
CA VAL A 154 -18.27 4.03 0.98
C VAL A 154 -18.82 4.41 2.37
N ALA A 155 -19.13 3.42 3.20
CA ALA A 155 -19.49 3.68 4.59
C ALA A 155 -18.35 4.49 5.28
N PRO A 156 -18.70 5.47 6.13
CA PRO A 156 -19.99 5.83 6.73
C PRO A 156 -20.86 6.80 5.92
N TYR A 157 -20.59 6.99 4.63
CA TYR A 157 -21.39 7.81 3.68
C TYR A 157 -21.57 9.27 4.08
N ARG A 158 -20.58 9.86 4.73
CA ARG A 158 -20.56 11.29 5.04
C ARG A 158 -20.13 12.09 3.82
N ASN A 159 -20.41 13.40 3.82
CA ASN A 159 -20.24 14.24 2.64
C ASN A 159 -19.73 15.65 2.94
N THR A 160 -19.01 15.83 4.05
CA THR A 160 -18.43 17.12 4.43
C THR A 160 -16.94 17.01 4.75
N ARG A 161 -16.19 18.11 4.58
CA ARG A 161 -14.78 18.18 4.98
C ARG A 161 -14.62 17.99 6.50
N GLU A 162 -15.58 18.45 7.29
CA GLU A 162 -15.58 18.24 8.74
C GLU A 162 -15.70 16.75 9.09
N ASP A 163 -16.62 16.04 8.43
CA ASP A 163 -16.77 14.60 8.63
C ASP A 163 -15.54 13.83 8.15
N ARG A 164 -14.91 14.24 7.02
CA ARG A 164 -13.63 13.69 6.57
C ARG A 164 -12.56 13.79 7.65
N PHE A 165 -12.40 15.00 8.24
CA PHE A 165 -11.42 15.20 9.29
C PHE A 165 -11.73 14.34 10.53
N LYS A 166 -12.97 14.32 10.99
CA LYS A 166 -13.39 13.51 12.14
C LYS A 166 -13.15 12.02 11.88
N PHE A 167 -13.56 11.53 10.72
CA PHE A 167 -13.37 10.13 10.35
C PHE A 167 -11.89 9.74 10.29
N ARG A 168 -11.03 10.58 9.71
CA ARG A 168 -9.59 10.37 9.71
C ARG A 168 -9.02 10.24 11.12
N VAL A 169 -9.43 11.10 12.04
CA VAL A 169 -8.99 11.06 13.44
C VAL A 169 -9.41 9.75 14.10
N GLU A 170 -10.64 9.29 13.91
CA GLU A 170 -11.11 8.01 14.48
C GLU A 170 -10.39 6.80 13.86
N LEU A 171 -10.12 6.81 12.56
CA LEU A 171 -9.30 5.77 11.91
C LEU A 171 -7.86 5.76 12.45
N CYS A 172 -7.23 6.91 12.65
CA CYS A 172 -5.89 6.98 13.26
C CYS A 172 -5.90 6.46 14.70
N LYS A 173 -6.90 6.82 15.50
CA LYS A 173 -7.09 6.31 16.87
C LYS A 173 -7.24 4.79 16.90
N ALA A 174 -8.04 4.25 15.98
CA ALA A 174 -8.21 2.81 15.83
C ALA A 174 -6.88 2.13 15.40
N ALA A 175 -6.16 2.69 14.42
CA ALA A 175 -4.87 2.16 13.97
C ALA A 175 -3.83 2.13 15.11
N ILE A 176 -3.72 3.20 15.91
CA ILE A 176 -2.82 3.26 17.08
C ILE A 176 -3.18 2.19 18.10
N ALA A 177 -4.48 2.01 18.39
CA ALA A 177 -4.96 0.97 19.30
C ALA A 177 -4.68 -0.44 18.75
N GLY A 178 -4.86 -0.64 17.44
CA GLY A 178 -4.54 -1.88 16.73
C GLY A 178 -3.06 -2.24 16.81
N VAL A 179 -2.15 -1.27 16.61
CA VAL A 179 -0.69 -1.48 16.77
C VAL A 179 -0.36 -2.00 18.18
N LYS A 180 -0.93 -1.37 19.21
CA LYS A 180 -0.71 -1.80 20.61
C LYS A 180 -1.20 -3.23 20.81
N ALA A 181 -2.39 -3.56 20.31
CA ALA A 181 -2.99 -4.88 20.43
C ALA A 181 -2.20 -5.98 19.69
N ILE A 182 -1.64 -5.67 18.50
CA ILE A 182 -0.76 -6.60 17.77
C ILE A 182 0.52 -6.86 18.56
N ARG A 183 1.17 -5.82 19.07
CA ARG A 183 2.42 -5.93 19.82
C ARG A 183 2.28 -6.61 21.18
N GLU A 184 1.08 -6.69 21.74
CA GLU A 184 0.79 -7.55 22.90
C GLU A 184 0.93 -9.04 22.56
N VAL A 185 0.68 -9.43 21.32
CA VAL A 185 0.77 -10.82 20.83
C VAL A 185 2.17 -11.12 20.28
N GLU A 186 2.68 -10.22 19.44
CA GLU A 186 3.98 -10.33 18.78
C GLU A 186 4.75 -9.01 18.96
N PRO A 187 5.57 -8.90 20.01
CA PRO A 187 6.32 -7.66 20.30
C PRO A 187 7.28 -7.23 19.18
N ALA A 188 7.75 -8.19 18.37
CA ALA A 188 8.64 -7.93 17.23
C ALA A 188 7.91 -7.58 15.93
N ALA A 189 6.57 -7.55 15.95
CA ALA A 189 5.79 -7.22 14.76
C ALA A 189 6.11 -5.82 14.23
N ARG A 190 6.31 -5.72 12.93
CA ARG A 190 6.61 -4.49 12.20
C ARG A 190 5.34 -3.90 11.61
N MET A 191 5.17 -2.60 11.74
CA MET A 191 4.00 -1.89 11.24
C MET A 191 4.35 -1.12 9.98
N VAL A 192 3.58 -1.35 8.90
CA VAL A 192 3.71 -0.61 7.64
C VAL A 192 2.48 0.29 7.51
N HIS A 193 2.66 1.58 7.74
CA HIS A 193 1.57 2.55 7.62
C HIS A 193 1.53 3.13 6.22
N ILE A 194 0.55 2.66 5.45
CA ILE A 194 0.41 2.94 4.03
C ILE A 194 -0.63 4.04 3.83
N ASP A 195 -0.25 5.08 3.07
CA ASP A 195 -1.16 6.18 2.73
C ASP A 195 -0.76 6.82 1.37
N PRO A 196 -1.68 7.50 0.66
CA PRO A 196 -1.34 8.14 -0.60
C PRO A 196 -0.29 9.25 -0.45
N LEU A 197 0.69 9.23 -1.33
CA LEU A 197 1.62 10.33 -1.51
C LEU A 197 1.19 11.13 -2.74
N VAL A 198 0.52 12.26 -2.52
CA VAL A 198 -0.08 13.07 -3.59
C VAL A 198 0.49 14.48 -3.63
N GLN A 199 0.39 15.09 -4.81
CA GLN A 199 0.60 16.53 -5.00
C GLN A 199 -0.67 17.14 -5.58
N VAL A 200 -1.13 18.22 -4.98
CA VAL A 200 -2.26 19.02 -5.49
C VAL A 200 -1.76 20.42 -5.82
N VAL A 201 -2.04 20.89 -7.02
CA VAL A 201 -1.67 22.23 -7.49
C VAL A 201 -2.91 23.05 -7.84
N ALA A 202 -2.83 24.36 -7.74
CA ALA A 202 -3.96 25.22 -8.13
C ALA A 202 -4.19 25.16 -9.65
N PRO A 203 -5.45 25.26 -10.12
CA PRO A 203 -5.72 25.49 -11.53
C PRO A 203 -5.02 26.76 -12.03
N ARG A 204 -4.54 26.73 -13.29
CA ARG A 204 -3.76 27.84 -13.85
C ARG A 204 -4.55 29.16 -13.90
N ASP A 205 -5.87 29.07 -14.07
CA ASP A 205 -6.80 30.20 -14.10
C ASP A 205 -7.38 30.57 -12.73
N ARG A 206 -7.02 29.81 -11.66
CA ARG A 206 -7.50 30.01 -10.28
C ARG A 206 -6.34 30.11 -9.27
N PRO A 207 -5.45 31.11 -9.43
CA PRO A 207 -4.33 31.33 -8.49
C PRO A 207 -4.80 31.63 -7.05
N ASP A 208 -6.03 32.08 -6.87
CA ASP A 208 -6.70 32.24 -5.59
C ASP A 208 -6.85 30.94 -4.79
N GLN A 209 -6.77 29.78 -5.45
CA GLN A 209 -6.85 28.45 -4.82
C GLN A 209 -5.47 27.87 -4.43
N ALA A 210 -4.38 28.65 -4.59
CA ALA A 210 -3.02 28.17 -4.31
C ALA A 210 -2.83 27.75 -2.85
N GLU A 211 -3.40 28.49 -1.89
CA GLU A 211 -3.32 28.14 -0.47
C GLU A 211 -4.06 26.84 -0.16
N ALA A 212 -5.25 26.64 -0.72
CA ALA A 212 -6.00 25.40 -0.56
C ALA A 212 -5.27 24.19 -1.16
N ALA A 213 -4.72 24.33 -2.36
CA ALA A 213 -3.91 23.29 -3.00
C ALA A 213 -2.64 22.96 -2.20
N HIS A 214 -1.98 23.98 -1.67
CA HIS A 214 -0.83 23.82 -0.78
C HIS A 214 -1.21 23.06 0.50
N HIS A 215 -2.34 23.38 1.11
CA HIS A 215 -2.84 22.66 2.28
C HIS A 215 -3.09 21.18 2.00
N GLU A 216 -3.71 20.84 0.86
CA GLU A 216 -3.93 19.44 0.47
C GLU A 216 -2.58 18.67 0.32
N THR A 217 -1.58 19.31 -0.30
CA THR A 217 -0.27 18.68 -0.53
C THR A 217 0.55 18.52 0.76
N TYR A 218 0.65 19.56 1.59
CA TYR A 218 1.65 19.60 2.67
C TYR A 218 1.08 19.40 4.07
N VAL A 219 -0.24 19.42 4.21
CA VAL A 219 -0.93 19.19 5.48
C VAL A 219 -1.80 17.93 5.39
N ASP A 220 -2.79 17.91 4.51
CA ASP A 220 -3.76 16.82 4.45
C ASP A 220 -3.14 15.47 4.03
N THR A 221 -2.21 15.47 3.09
CA THR A 221 -1.47 14.27 2.66
C THR A 221 -0.71 13.62 3.82
N PHE A 222 -0.19 14.42 4.76
CA PHE A 222 0.64 13.92 5.86
C PHE A 222 -0.12 13.71 7.17
N LEU A 223 -1.37 14.20 7.27
CA LEU A 223 -2.07 14.28 8.55
C LEU A 223 -2.25 12.92 9.25
N ALA A 224 -2.53 11.86 8.50
CA ALA A 224 -2.68 10.53 9.10
C ALA A 224 -1.35 10.05 9.71
N TRP A 225 -0.24 10.14 8.99
CA TRP A 225 1.08 9.79 9.52
C TRP A 225 1.52 10.70 10.68
N ASP A 226 1.16 12.00 10.63
CA ASP A 226 1.44 12.95 11.71
C ASP A 226 0.72 12.57 13.01
N ILE A 227 -0.54 12.13 12.91
CA ILE A 227 -1.30 11.65 14.07
C ILE A 227 -0.69 10.33 14.57
N ILE A 228 -0.37 9.39 13.69
CA ILE A 228 0.20 8.09 14.05
C ILE A 228 1.57 8.25 14.72
N CYS A 229 2.40 9.19 14.27
CA CYS A 229 3.69 9.46 14.89
C CYS A 229 3.63 10.43 16.09
N GLY A 230 2.45 10.95 16.45
CA GLY A 230 2.26 11.85 17.58
C GLY A 230 2.71 13.29 17.36
N ARG A 231 2.96 13.72 16.11
CA ARG A 231 3.22 15.13 15.76
C ARG A 231 1.95 15.96 15.84
N GLU A 232 0.85 15.37 15.44
CA GLU A 232 -0.49 15.91 15.59
C GLU A 232 -1.30 15.01 16.53
N ARG A 233 -2.19 15.59 17.33
CA ARG A 233 -3.05 14.88 18.27
C ARG A 233 -2.29 13.88 19.17
N PRO A 234 -1.20 14.28 19.86
CA PRO A 234 -0.38 13.38 20.70
C PRO A 234 -1.18 12.69 21.80
N GLU A 235 -2.30 13.26 22.23
CA GLU A 235 -3.23 12.67 23.20
C GLU A 235 -3.85 11.34 22.74
N LEU A 236 -3.84 11.02 21.43
CA LEU A 236 -4.30 9.75 20.91
C LEU A 236 -3.28 8.62 21.12
N GLY A 237 -2.08 8.95 21.59
CA GLY A 237 -1.04 7.98 21.94
C GLY A 237 -0.22 7.47 20.76
N GLY A 238 -0.18 8.23 19.67
CA GLY A 238 0.78 8.06 18.58
C GLY A 238 2.21 8.36 19.05
N SER A 239 3.19 7.77 18.39
CA SER A 239 4.61 8.03 18.61
C SER A 239 5.45 7.62 17.39
N PRO A 240 6.73 8.06 17.31
CA PRO A 240 7.63 7.61 16.24
C PRO A 240 7.76 6.09 16.15
N GLU A 241 7.62 5.36 17.25
CA GLU A 241 7.67 3.89 17.28
C GLU A 241 6.38 3.25 16.75
N VAL A 242 5.26 3.95 16.82
CA VAL A 242 4.00 3.52 16.20
C VAL A 242 4.10 3.68 14.69
N LEU A 243 4.65 4.79 14.19
CA LEU A 243 4.96 4.98 12.76
C LEU A 243 6.30 4.28 12.43
N ASP A 244 6.28 2.95 12.36
CA ASP A 244 7.48 2.12 12.21
C ASP A 244 8.06 2.19 10.79
N ILE A 245 7.29 1.82 9.77
CA ILE A 245 7.64 1.88 8.34
C ILE A 245 6.59 2.71 7.62
N VAL A 246 7.03 3.68 6.82
CA VAL A 246 6.12 4.51 6.00
C VAL A 246 5.96 3.90 4.63
N GLY A 247 4.73 3.59 4.24
CA GLY A 247 4.38 3.13 2.90
C GLY A 247 3.73 4.26 2.10
N ALA A 248 4.44 4.81 1.12
CA ALA A 248 3.95 5.89 0.27
C ALA A 248 3.34 5.31 -1.01
N ASN A 249 2.02 5.40 -1.18
CA ASN A 249 1.35 4.96 -2.41
C ASN A 249 1.48 6.04 -3.48
N ASN A 250 2.00 5.66 -4.65
CA ASN A 250 2.17 6.58 -5.76
C ASN A 250 1.73 5.95 -7.09
N TYR A 251 0.83 6.65 -7.76
CA TYR A 251 0.28 6.29 -9.05
C TYR A 251 0.36 7.46 -10.03
N SER A 252 0.26 7.19 -11.33
CA SER A 252 0.31 8.22 -12.37
C SER A 252 -0.75 9.32 -12.24
N PHE A 253 -1.81 9.06 -11.52
CA PHE A 253 -2.90 9.99 -11.19
C PHE A 253 -2.76 10.65 -9.81
N GLY A 254 -1.68 10.42 -9.06
CA GLY A 254 -1.43 10.97 -7.73
C GLY A 254 -1.03 12.44 -7.72
N GLN A 255 -0.75 13.04 -8.88
CA GLN A 255 -0.50 14.47 -9.00
C GLN A 255 -1.68 15.13 -9.70
N MET A 256 -2.29 16.12 -9.02
CA MET A 256 -3.65 16.54 -9.33
C MET A 256 -3.79 18.06 -9.33
N GLU A 257 -4.78 18.54 -10.07
CA GLU A 257 -5.26 19.91 -10.00
C GLU A 257 -6.42 20.01 -9.00
N TYR A 258 -6.34 21.02 -8.14
CA TYR A 258 -7.29 21.25 -7.06
C TYR A 258 -8.72 21.45 -7.59
N ARG A 259 -9.68 20.83 -6.91
CA ARG A 259 -11.11 21.10 -7.06
C ARG A 259 -11.72 21.39 -5.70
N GLU A 260 -12.54 22.42 -5.63
CA GLU A 260 -13.22 22.82 -4.40
C GLU A 260 -14.25 21.78 -3.93
N HIS A 261 -14.84 21.06 -4.88
CA HIS A 261 -15.84 20.02 -4.61
C HIS A 261 -15.52 18.73 -5.38
N GLY A 262 -15.66 17.61 -4.69
CA GLY A 262 -15.40 16.29 -5.25
C GLY A 262 -13.93 15.96 -5.45
N PRO A 263 -13.61 14.84 -6.11
CA PRO A 263 -12.23 14.43 -6.34
C PRO A 263 -11.45 15.41 -7.19
N HIS A 264 -10.20 15.65 -6.82
CA HIS A 264 -9.25 16.43 -7.61
C HIS A 264 -9.03 15.79 -8.98
N GLN A 265 -8.57 16.56 -9.96
CA GLN A 265 -8.35 16.08 -11.31
C GLN A 265 -6.89 15.74 -11.53
N ALA A 266 -6.59 14.51 -11.98
CA ALA A 266 -5.24 14.14 -12.36
C ALA A 266 -4.66 15.10 -13.40
N LEU A 267 -3.41 15.50 -13.22
CA LEU A 267 -2.66 16.29 -14.20
C LEU A 267 -2.48 15.47 -15.48
N ALA A 268 -2.51 16.14 -16.62
CA ALA A 268 -2.25 15.49 -17.89
C ALA A 268 -0.79 15.02 -17.99
N PRO A 269 -0.51 13.94 -18.72
CA PRO A 269 0.87 13.56 -19.01
C PRO A 269 1.64 14.72 -19.66
N GLY A 270 2.83 15.01 -19.13
CA GLY A 270 3.67 16.12 -19.61
C GLY A 270 3.28 17.51 -19.08
N ASP A 271 2.38 17.61 -18.12
CA ASP A 271 2.14 18.88 -17.42
C ASP A 271 3.41 19.28 -16.65
N ASP A 272 3.89 20.51 -16.88
CA ASP A 272 5.13 21.04 -16.30
C ASP A 272 5.08 21.25 -14.77
N ARG A 273 3.91 21.06 -14.14
CA ARG A 273 3.73 21.09 -12.70
C ARG A 273 3.95 19.74 -12.03
N VAL A 274 4.08 18.66 -12.82
CA VAL A 274 4.37 17.32 -12.30
C VAL A 274 5.79 17.31 -11.71
N LYS A 275 5.91 16.87 -10.46
CA LYS A 275 7.20 16.70 -9.77
C LYS A 275 7.75 15.31 -9.93
N PRO A 276 9.08 15.14 -9.98
CA PRO A 276 9.71 13.83 -9.84
C PRO A 276 9.26 13.11 -8.57
N LEU A 277 9.10 11.79 -8.63
CA LEU A 277 8.73 11.00 -7.46
C LEU A 277 9.79 11.13 -6.34
N CYS A 278 11.07 11.24 -6.69
CA CYS A 278 12.15 11.48 -5.74
C CYS A 278 11.90 12.72 -4.87
N ASP A 279 11.38 13.81 -5.45
CA ASP A 279 11.06 15.03 -4.69
C ASP A 279 9.90 14.81 -3.71
N LEU A 280 8.91 14.04 -4.10
CA LEU A 280 7.80 13.69 -3.21
C LEU A 280 8.26 12.76 -2.07
N LEU A 281 9.09 11.76 -2.37
CA LEU A 281 9.68 10.87 -1.34
C LEU A 281 10.57 11.65 -0.37
N ARG A 282 11.27 12.70 -0.84
CA ARG A 282 12.09 13.56 0.02
C ARG A 282 11.23 14.28 1.06
N LEU A 283 10.01 14.73 0.72
CA LEU A 283 9.09 15.33 1.70
C LEU A 283 8.75 14.36 2.84
N VAL A 284 8.53 13.09 2.50
CA VAL A 284 8.27 12.04 3.50
C VAL A 284 9.51 11.80 4.37
N TRP A 285 10.68 11.66 3.73
CA TRP A 285 11.94 11.39 4.43
C TRP A 285 12.33 12.51 5.38
N GLU A 286 12.30 13.75 4.93
CA GLU A 286 12.65 14.92 5.75
C GLU A 286 11.69 15.10 6.93
N ARG A 287 10.41 14.68 6.76
CA ARG A 287 9.40 14.82 7.80
C ARG A 287 9.53 13.77 8.90
N TYR A 288 9.81 12.52 8.56
CA TYR A 288 9.72 11.41 9.51
C TYR A 288 11.04 10.72 9.85
N HIS A 289 12.02 10.72 8.96
CA HIS A 289 13.26 9.97 9.07
C HIS A 289 13.04 8.49 9.48
N ARG A 290 12.02 7.86 8.88
CA ARG A 290 11.65 6.45 9.11
C ARG A 290 11.97 5.63 7.87
N PRO A 291 12.22 4.31 8.02
CA PRO A 291 12.28 3.44 6.85
C PRO A 291 11.03 3.59 5.99
N MET A 292 11.21 3.59 4.67
CA MET A 292 10.13 3.79 3.71
C MET A 292 10.05 2.67 2.71
N ILE A 293 8.85 2.48 2.14
CA ILE A 293 8.61 1.75 0.89
C ILE A 293 7.68 2.57 0.00
N ILE A 294 7.72 2.32 -1.30
CA ILE A 294 6.58 2.62 -2.14
C ILE A 294 5.55 1.52 -1.87
N GLY A 295 4.46 1.88 -1.15
CA GLY A 295 3.49 0.94 -0.61
C GLY A 295 2.56 0.35 -1.66
N GLU A 296 2.29 1.12 -2.73
CA GLU A 296 1.54 0.71 -3.91
C GLU A 296 1.99 1.54 -5.12
N THR A 297 2.18 0.86 -6.25
CA THR A 297 2.37 1.55 -7.53
C THR A 297 2.04 0.63 -8.70
N SER A 298 1.42 1.18 -9.74
CA SER A 298 1.26 0.53 -11.05
C SER A 298 0.97 1.57 -12.13
N GLY A 299 1.41 1.26 -13.35
CA GLY A 299 0.89 1.88 -14.56
C GLY A 299 -0.37 1.18 -15.05
N MET A 300 -0.99 1.71 -16.11
CA MET A 300 -2.22 1.16 -16.70
C MET A 300 -1.99 0.66 -18.13
N GLY A 301 -2.65 -0.44 -18.49
CA GLY A 301 -2.62 -1.00 -19.83
C GLY A 301 -1.20 -1.26 -20.32
N GLN A 302 -0.86 -0.75 -21.50
CA GLN A 302 0.48 -0.90 -22.09
C GLN A 302 1.53 0.01 -21.43
N GLY A 303 1.13 0.99 -20.63
CA GLY A 303 2.04 1.90 -19.93
C GLY A 303 2.74 1.31 -18.70
N ARG A 304 2.40 0.09 -18.27
CA ARG A 304 2.90 -0.51 -17.03
C ARG A 304 4.42 -0.62 -16.98
N ALA A 305 5.06 -1.04 -18.07
CA ALA A 305 6.52 -1.18 -18.14
C ALA A 305 7.23 0.18 -18.07
N ALA A 306 6.73 1.18 -18.80
CA ALA A 306 7.27 2.54 -18.76
C ALA A 306 7.16 3.16 -17.37
N TRP A 307 5.98 2.99 -16.73
CA TRP A 307 5.76 3.45 -15.36
C TRP A 307 6.72 2.80 -14.35
N LEU A 308 6.93 1.47 -14.45
CA LEU A 308 7.90 0.80 -13.59
C LEU A 308 9.31 1.34 -13.79
N LYS A 309 9.69 1.61 -15.04
CA LYS A 309 10.99 2.23 -15.34
C LYS A 309 11.13 3.57 -14.63
N ASP A 310 10.15 4.46 -14.77
CA ASP A 310 10.17 5.79 -14.16
C ASP A 310 10.22 5.71 -12.63
N VAL A 311 9.37 4.87 -12.01
CA VAL A 311 9.37 4.64 -10.56
C VAL A 311 10.71 4.12 -10.06
N MET A 312 11.37 3.22 -10.81
CA MET A 312 12.67 2.69 -10.43
C MET A 312 13.78 3.73 -10.53
N GLU A 313 13.81 4.51 -11.60
CA GLU A 313 14.80 5.57 -11.77
C GLU A 313 14.70 6.59 -10.64
N GLU A 314 13.50 7.04 -10.30
CA GLU A 314 13.24 7.96 -9.19
C GLU A 314 13.56 7.35 -7.82
N SER A 315 13.26 6.08 -7.62
CA SER A 315 13.59 5.36 -6.38
C SER A 315 15.10 5.24 -6.19
N LEU A 316 15.86 4.96 -7.25
CA LEU A 316 17.31 4.92 -7.19
C LEU A 316 17.90 6.31 -6.95
N ALA A 317 17.30 7.37 -7.48
CA ALA A 317 17.67 8.74 -7.14
C ALA A 317 17.47 9.01 -5.64
N ALA A 318 16.31 8.65 -5.09
CA ALA A 318 16.03 8.80 -3.67
C ALA A 318 17.04 8.05 -2.76
N VAL A 319 17.32 6.79 -3.08
CA VAL A 319 18.33 5.99 -2.36
C VAL A 319 19.71 6.63 -2.42
N SER A 320 20.11 7.15 -3.60
CA SER A 320 21.41 7.80 -3.79
C SER A 320 21.55 9.13 -3.04
N GLU A 321 20.43 9.77 -2.68
CA GLU A 321 20.38 10.94 -1.81
C GLU A 321 20.37 10.58 -0.32
N GLY A 322 20.38 9.28 0.01
CA GLY A 322 20.46 8.79 1.38
C GLY A 322 19.09 8.54 2.04
N MET A 323 18.01 8.55 1.29
CA MET A 323 16.69 8.17 1.80
C MET A 323 16.66 6.68 2.09
N ASP A 324 16.03 6.29 3.20
CA ASP A 324 15.98 4.90 3.68
C ASP A 324 14.81 4.14 3.03
N LEU A 325 14.90 3.93 1.70
CA LEU A 325 13.87 3.26 0.88
C LEU A 325 14.19 1.78 0.73
N HIS A 326 13.33 0.91 1.26
CA HIS A 326 13.53 -0.53 1.38
C HIS A 326 12.78 -1.39 0.37
N GLY A 327 11.92 -0.82 -0.45
CA GLY A 327 11.21 -1.60 -1.46
C GLY A 327 10.15 -0.85 -2.25
N ILE A 328 9.70 -1.52 -3.30
CA ILE A 328 8.62 -1.06 -4.19
C ILE A 328 7.59 -2.18 -4.29
N CYS A 329 6.35 -1.90 -3.87
CA CYS A 329 5.23 -2.81 -3.99
C CYS A 329 4.50 -2.60 -5.32
N LEU A 330 4.67 -3.54 -6.24
CA LEU A 330 3.92 -3.60 -7.49
C LEU A 330 2.49 -4.05 -7.17
N PHE A 331 1.55 -3.12 -7.22
CA PHE A 331 0.19 -3.33 -6.75
C PHE A 331 -0.84 -2.90 -7.81
N PRO A 332 -1.78 -3.81 -8.18
CA PRO A 332 -1.94 -5.17 -7.68
C PRO A 332 -1.13 -6.23 -8.49
N ALA A 333 -1.00 -7.42 -7.93
CA ALA A 333 -0.38 -8.57 -8.62
C ALA A 333 -1.21 -9.05 -9.82
N VAL A 334 -2.52 -9.05 -9.68
CA VAL A 334 -3.49 -9.37 -10.74
C VAL A 334 -4.40 -8.17 -10.97
N ASP A 335 -4.94 -8.00 -12.18
CA ASP A 335 -5.86 -6.91 -12.50
C ASP A 335 -6.96 -6.77 -11.45
N MET A 336 -7.37 -5.53 -11.18
CA MET A 336 -8.51 -5.25 -10.33
C MET A 336 -9.63 -4.55 -11.11
N PRO A 337 -10.90 -4.69 -10.69
CA PRO A 337 -11.98 -3.95 -11.30
C PRO A 337 -12.04 -2.51 -10.77
N ASP A 338 -12.33 -1.58 -11.65
CA ASP A 338 -12.69 -0.21 -11.27
C ASP A 338 -13.96 -0.22 -10.38
N TRP A 339 -13.92 0.51 -9.27
CA TRP A 339 -15.00 0.50 -8.29
C TRP A 339 -16.33 1.07 -8.82
N HIS A 340 -16.25 2.04 -9.76
CA HIS A 340 -17.43 2.73 -10.31
C HIS A 340 -18.06 1.99 -11.48
N THR A 341 -17.24 1.40 -12.33
CA THR A 341 -17.68 0.82 -13.60
C THR A 341 -17.66 -0.70 -13.63
N GLY A 342 -16.91 -1.33 -12.72
CA GLY A 342 -16.67 -2.77 -12.71
C GLY A 342 -15.79 -3.28 -13.86
N LYS A 343 -15.21 -2.38 -14.67
CA LYS A 343 -14.30 -2.76 -15.75
C LYS A 343 -12.90 -3.03 -15.21
N TRP A 344 -12.20 -4.00 -15.80
CA TRP A 344 -10.81 -4.26 -15.46
C TRP A 344 -9.92 -3.06 -15.78
N LEU A 345 -9.08 -2.67 -14.82
CA LEU A 345 -8.16 -1.54 -14.98
C LEU A 345 -6.90 -1.90 -15.77
N ASN A 346 -6.65 -3.19 -15.99
CA ASN A 346 -5.44 -3.70 -16.63
C ASN A 346 -4.16 -3.10 -16.01
N ASN A 347 -4.06 -3.21 -14.71
CA ASN A 347 -2.99 -2.63 -13.89
C ASN A 347 -2.15 -3.66 -13.13
N GLY A 348 -2.52 -4.95 -13.20
CA GLY A 348 -1.82 -6.04 -12.56
C GLY A 348 -0.48 -6.43 -13.23
N ILE A 349 0.34 -7.20 -12.53
CA ILE A 349 1.47 -7.92 -13.16
C ILE A 349 0.91 -8.97 -14.13
N CYS A 350 -0.23 -9.58 -13.76
CA CYS A 350 -0.99 -10.48 -14.61
C CYS A 350 -2.33 -9.85 -14.99
N ASP A 351 -2.65 -9.91 -16.28
CA ASP A 351 -3.98 -9.63 -16.80
C ASP A 351 -4.96 -10.74 -16.35
N LEU A 352 -6.20 -10.39 -16.06
CA LEU A 352 -7.28 -11.33 -15.81
C LEU A 352 -8.14 -11.50 -17.05
N ARG A 353 -8.26 -12.73 -17.55
CA ARG A 353 -9.10 -13.09 -18.68
C ARG A 353 -10.17 -14.09 -18.27
N ASP A 354 -11.43 -13.75 -18.49
CA ASP A 354 -12.53 -14.68 -18.25
C ASP A 354 -12.56 -15.79 -19.31
N GLU A 355 -12.46 -17.02 -18.86
CA GLU A 355 -12.59 -18.25 -19.65
C GLU A 355 -13.71 -19.12 -19.03
N GLY A 356 -14.95 -18.80 -19.38
CA GLY A 356 -16.11 -19.57 -18.89
C GLY A 356 -16.36 -19.46 -17.39
N GLY A 357 -16.17 -18.27 -16.82
CA GLY A 357 -16.38 -17.97 -15.39
C GLY A 357 -15.16 -18.26 -14.52
N VAL A 358 -14.02 -18.62 -15.11
CA VAL A 358 -12.73 -18.77 -14.44
C VAL A 358 -11.79 -17.68 -14.94
N LEU A 359 -11.29 -16.87 -14.02
CA LEU A 359 -10.34 -15.80 -14.35
C LEU A 359 -8.93 -16.38 -14.45
N ARG A 360 -8.40 -16.47 -15.68
CA ARG A 360 -7.01 -16.90 -15.94
C ARG A 360 -6.04 -15.76 -15.69
N ARG A 361 -4.89 -16.09 -15.10
CA ARG A 361 -3.76 -15.21 -14.86
C ARG A 361 -2.81 -15.25 -16.03
N ILE A 362 -2.70 -14.15 -16.76
CA ILE A 362 -1.83 -14.04 -17.93
C ILE A 362 -0.78 -12.97 -17.68
N PRO A 363 0.51 -13.35 -17.47
CA PRO A 363 1.56 -12.37 -17.23
C PRO A 363 1.63 -11.33 -18.36
N HIS A 364 1.64 -10.04 -17.98
CA HIS A 364 1.84 -8.96 -18.94
C HIS A 364 3.32 -8.89 -19.31
N VAL A 365 3.67 -9.49 -20.45
CA VAL A 365 5.06 -9.73 -20.85
C VAL A 365 5.94 -8.49 -20.75
N PRO A 366 5.59 -7.30 -21.31
CA PRO A 366 6.47 -6.14 -21.20
C PRO A 366 6.73 -5.70 -19.75
N TYR A 367 5.76 -5.82 -18.85
CA TYR A 367 5.91 -5.46 -17.45
C TYR A 367 6.84 -6.44 -16.72
N VAL A 368 6.67 -7.74 -16.98
CA VAL A 368 7.53 -8.79 -16.43
C VAL A 368 8.97 -8.66 -16.93
N GLU A 369 9.18 -8.34 -18.22
CA GLU A 369 10.52 -8.12 -18.78
C GLU A 369 11.22 -6.91 -18.15
N GLU A 370 10.48 -5.82 -17.93
CA GLU A 370 11.02 -4.63 -17.26
C GLU A 370 11.37 -4.93 -15.78
N LEU A 371 10.51 -5.66 -15.06
CA LEU A 371 10.81 -6.13 -13.71
C LEU A 371 12.09 -6.95 -13.66
N ARG A 372 12.23 -7.94 -14.55
CA ARG A 372 13.43 -8.79 -14.62
C ARG A 372 14.67 -8.00 -14.99
N ARG A 373 14.54 -7.00 -15.84
CA ARG A 373 15.65 -6.08 -16.17
C ARG A 373 16.17 -5.39 -14.90
N TRP A 374 15.27 -4.83 -14.10
CA TRP A 374 15.65 -4.15 -12.86
C TRP A 374 16.20 -5.09 -11.80
N GLN A 375 15.63 -6.29 -11.65
CA GLN A 375 16.17 -7.31 -10.75
C GLN A 375 17.61 -7.67 -11.11
N LYS A 376 17.91 -7.78 -12.40
CA LYS A 376 19.29 -8.04 -12.89
C LYS A 376 20.22 -6.85 -12.61
N GLU A 377 19.79 -5.63 -12.81
CA GLU A 377 20.55 -4.41 -12.51
C GLU A 377 20.88 -4.29 -11.00
N LEU A 378 19.97 -4.73 -10.15
CA LEU A 378 20.18 -4.78 -8.71
C LEU A 378 21.03 -5.98 -8.25
N ASN A 379 21.57 -6.80 -9.17
CA ASN A 379 22.29 -8.06 -8.93
C ASN A 379 21.50 -9.09 -8.11
N ARG A 380 20.17 -9.11 -8.28
CA ARG A 380 19.31 -10.02 -7.52
C ARG A 380 18.28 -10.71 -8.41
N VAL A 381 18.68 -11.83 -8.93
CA VAL A 381 17.77 -12.95 -9.17
C VAL A 381 17.88 -13.81 -7.91
N THR A 382 16.94 -13.74 -7.02
CA THR A 382 16.87 -14.64 -5.86
C THR A 382 16.84 -16.06 -6.43
N ALA A 383 17.83 -16.88 -6.12
CA ALA A 383 17.79 -18.28 -6.50
C ALA A 383 16.54 -18.90 -5.84
N LEU A 384 15.64 -19.45 -6.65
CA LEU A 384 14.33 -19.95 -6.23
C LEU A 384 14.40 -21.07 -5.18
N ASP A 385 15.61 -21.64 -4.98
CA ASP A 385 15.86 -22.78 -4.08
C ASP A 385 16.33 -22.37 -2.68
N GLU A 386 16.72 -21.12 -2.47
CA GLU A 386 17.17 -20.64 -1.16
C GLU A 386 15.98 -20.15 -0.31
N ASP A 387 16.09 -20.33 1.00
CA ASP A 387 15.12 -19.79 1.94
C ASP A 387 15.24 -18.25 1.90
N PRO A 388 14.21 -17.51 1.43
CA PRO A 388 14.28 -16.06 1.30
C PRO A 388 14.46 -15.35 2.65
N PHE A 389 14.32 -16.06 3.78
CA PHE A 389 14.51 -15.54 5.12
C PHE A 389 15.95 -15.70 5.62
N SER A 390 16.79 -16.50 4.95
CA SER A 390 18.18 -16.71 5.39
C SER A 390 19.09 -15.55 5.02
N ASP A 391 18.73 -14.73 4.04
CA ASP A 391 19.61 -13.67 3.55
C ASP A 391 18.78 -12.46 2.99
N PRO A 392 18.32 -11.54 3.86
CA PRO A 392 17.56 -10.38 3.45
C PRO A 392 18.37 -9.48 2.50
N VAL A 393 17.67 -8.80 1.60
CA VAL A 393 18.27 -7.78 0.70
C VAL A 393 19.10 -6.79 1.51
N GLU A 394 20.38 -6.67 1.20
CA GLU A 394 21.16 -5.59 1.77
C GLU A 394 20.83 -4.28 1.02
N LEU A 395 20.40 -3.27 1.77
CA LEU A 395 20.16 -1.93 1.21
C LEU A 395 21.43 -1.40 0.50
N GLN A 396 22.62 -1.86 0.91
CA GLN A 396 23.89 -1.52 0.28
C GLN A 396 23.95 -1.97 -1.20
N ASP A 397 23.33 -3.10 -1.57
CA ASP A 397 23.29 -3.55 -2.95
C ASP A 397 22.47 -2.62 -3.83
N VAL A 398 21.38 -2.05 -3.29
CA VAL A 398 20.55 -1.05 -3.96
C VAL A 398 21.31 0.28 -4.10
N ILE A 399 22.02 0.71 -3.05
CA ILE A 399 22.87 1.90 -3.07
C ILE A 399 24.00 1.75 -4.11
N ASP A 400 24.64 0.59 -4.14
CA ASP A 400 25.71 0.31 -5.09
C ASP A 400 25.19 0.25 -6.54
N ALA A 401 23.99 -0.29 -6.76
CA ALA A 401 23.32 -0.25 -8.06
C ALA A 401 23.01 1.19 -8.48
N ALA A 402 22.43 2.00 -7.61
CA ALA A 402 22.17 3.41 -7.86
C ALA A 402 23.46 4.17 -8.23
N ALA A 403 24.56 3.91 -7.51
CA ALA A 403 25.86 4.53 -7.80
C ALA A 403 26.46 4.08 -9.14
N ARG A 404 26.26 2.82 -9.55
CA ARG A 404 26.68 2.32 -10.87
C ARG A 404 25.91 2.97 -12.00
N LEU A 405 24.61 3.06 -11.88
CA LEU A 405 23.72 3.61 -12.89
C LEU A 405 23.94 5.11 -13.13
N ARG A 406 24.30 5.87 -12.08
CA ARG A 406 24.69 7.31 -12.21
C ARG A 406 26.01 7.54 -12.96
N LYS A 407 26.90 6.55 -13.03
CA LYS A 407 28.21 6.68 -13.73
C LYS A 407 28.10 6.38 -15.22
N VAL A 408 26.96 6.02 -15.76
CA VAL A 408 26.73 5.80 -17.20
C VAL A 408 26.39 7.15 -17.83
N PRO A 409 27.26 7.70 -18.74
CA PRO A 409 27.15 9.08 -19.22
C PRO A 409 25.91 9.38 -20.09
N ASP A 410 25.20 8.37 -20.59
CA ASP A 410 24.07 8.51 -21.53
C ASP A 410 22.67 8.31 -20.90
N ARG A 411 22.58 8.28 -19.58
CA ARG A 411 21.26 8.30 -18.92
C ARG A 411 20.95 9.73 -18.52
N ASP A 412 20.12 10.36 -19.32
CA ASP A 412 19.53 11.66 -19.01
C ASP A 412 18.56 11.49 -17.83
N TRP A 413 18.93 12.05 -16.69
CA TRP A 413 18.13 12.05 -15.45
C TRP A 413 17.30 13.33 -15.33
N SER A 414 17.18 14.10 -16.44
CA SER A 414 16.39 15.35 -16.51
C SER A 414 14.95 15.10 -16.93
#